data_99fdb0f89b959bf42669ed298004de6e
#
_entry.id   99fdb0f89b959bf42669ed298004de6e
#
_cell.length_a   1.000
_cell.length_b   1.000
_cell.length_c   1.000
_cell.angle_alpha   90.00
_cell.angle_beta   90.00
_cell.angle_gamma   90.00
#
_symmetry.space_group_name_H-M   'P 1'
#
loop_
_entity.id
_entity.type
_entity.pdbx_description
1 polymer ?
#
loop_
_entity_poly.entity_id
_entity_poly.type
_entity_poly.pdbx_seq_one_letter_code
_entity_poly.pdbx_strand_id
1 'polypeptide(L)'
;MRILLVSQMYPGPGAPDLGVFVAQMERALSERGHAVDLAVLDSRAGGKCRLLELARRVRAAPAPDVVYAHFLVPSGLIASRVDAPLVVTAHGRDVRNVGAIPGVAALTRRVVEHASAVVTVSDYLRLELEAKVPHARGKTHVIDMGVDLDRFRPLPADDRLRGPAFLSVGSLTERKNVVRLADAFARLGEGSLTFVGDGPLRAALEGRTRVRVVGRVQHEDVPLWLARSDLLCQPSLIEPLGQSLLEAMACARSVVATRIGGPPEFVRGQAGVLVDPTDLDDLERGLRAAASLPRPNEDARAAAAEHDVRRQAEKVERLLVQAVRDRRA
;
A
#
# COMPACT_ATOMS: atom_id res chain seq x y z
N MET A 1 24.85 4.90 6.96
CA MET A 1 24.52 4.28 8.26
C MET A 1 24.03 2.86 8.05
N ARG A 2 24.08 2.03 9.10
CA ARG A 2 23.53 0.68 9.07
C ARG A 2 22.08 0.72 9.59
N ILE A 3 21.13 0.32 8.78
CA ILE A 3 19.69 0.29 9.09
C ILE A 3 19.29 -1.17 9.25
N LEU A 4 18.66 -1.54 10.37
CA LEU A 4 17.96 -2.81 10.50
C LEU A 4 16.51 -2.63 10.09
N LEU A 5 16.13 -3.16 8.92
CA LEU A 5 14.74 -3.14 8.46
C LEU A 5 14.00 -4.37 9.00
N VAL A 6 12.92 -4.12 9.75
CA VAL A 6 12.13 -5.17 10.40
C VAL A 6 10.72 -5.20 9.81
N SER A 7 10.31 -6.34 9.22
CA SER A 7 8.95 -6.48 8.68
C SER A 7 8.43 -7.90 8.75
N GLN A 8 7.13 -8.03 9.06
CA GLN A 8 6.39 -9.29 8.97
C GLN A 8 5.90 -9.61 7.54
N MET A 9 6.19 -8.74 6.58
CA MET A 9 5.82 -8.88 5.17
C MET A 9 7.00 -8.43 4.29
N TYR A 10 7.45 -9.34 3.43
CA TYR A 10 8.48 -9.07 2.44
C TYR A 10 8.32 -10.06 1.28
N PRO A 11 8.62 -9.68 0.02
CA PRO A 11 8.50 -10.59 -1.11
C PRO A 11 9.39 -11.83 -0.96
N GLY A 12 8.85 -12.98 -1.31
CA GLY A 12 9.58 -14.23 -1.34
C GLY A 12 9.09 -15.14 -2.46
N PRO A 13 9.82 -16.24 -2.78
CA PRO A 13 9.49 -17.12 -3.90
C PRO A 13 8.06 -17.65 -3.89
N GLY A 14 7.51 -17.95 -2.69
CA GLY A 14 6.13 -18.44 -2.52
C GLY A 14 5.08 -17.34 -2.32
N ALA A 15 5.50 -16.07 -2.21
CA ALA A 15 4.61 -14.94 -1.98
C ALA A 15 5.22 -13.64 -2.56
N PRO A 16 5.38 -13.55 -3.89
CA PRO A 16 6.05 -12.42 -4.55
C PRO A 16 5.31 -11.08 -4.38
N ASP A 17 4.01 -11.13 -4.08
CA ASP A 17 3.15 -9.97 -3.82
C ASP A 17 3.15 -9.52 -2.35
N LEU A 18 3.90 -10.22 -1.46
CA LEU A 18 3.89 -9.94 -0.03
C LEU A 18 4.81 -8.77 0.32
N GLY A 19 4.25 -7.61 0.67
CA GLY A 19 5.05 -6.50 1.19
C GLY A 19 6.00 -5.86 0.17
N VAL A 20 5.63 -5.84 -1.11
CA VAL A 20 6.42 -5.24 -2.20
C VAL A 20 6.86 -3.82 -1.89
N PHE A 21 5.99 -3.02 -1.26
CA PHE A 21 6.28 -1.66 -0.84
C PHE A 21 7.42 -1.59 0.20
N VAL A 22 7.62 -2.63 1.01
CA VAL A 22 8.77 -2.72 1.94
C VAL A 22 10.07 -2.92 1.17
N ALA A 23 10.06 -3.82 0.19
CA ALA A 23 11.22 -4.06 -0.66
C ALA A 23 11.57 -2.85 -1.56
N GLN A 24 10.56 -2.10 -2.00
CA GLN A 24 10.79 -0.84 -2.73
C GLN A 24 11.50 0.19 -1.85
N MET A 25 11.03 0.37 -0.61
CA MET A 25 11.64 1.31 0.33
C MET A 25 13.06 0.86 0.73
N GLU A 26 13.27 -0.43 0.97
CA GLU A 26 14.60 -1.01 1.23
C GLU A 26 15.57 -0.69 0.09
N ARG A 27 15.18 -0.97 -1.17
CA ARG A 27 15.99 -0.66 -2.34
C ARG A 27 16.31 0.83 -2.44
N ALA A 28 15.32 1.69 -2.27
CA ALA A 28 15.49 3.14 -2.34
C ALA A 28 16.45 3.67 -1.25
N LEU A 29 16.42 3.11 -0.04
CA LEU A 29 17.36 3.46 1.03
C LEU A 29 18.78 2.92 0.72
N SER A 30 18.89 1.72 0.15
CA SER A 30 20.17 1.14 -0.27
C SER A 30 20.83 1.95 -1.40
N GLU A 31 20.06 2.40 -2.40
CA GLU A 31 20.50 3.29 -3.48
C GLU A 31 21.01 4.64 -2.96
N ARG A 32 20.54 5.08 -1.79
CA ARG A 32 21.01 6.28 -1.08
C ARG A 32 22.30 6.05 -0.26
N GLY A 33 22.91 4.86 -0.37
CA GLY A 33 24.20 4.53 0.25
C GLY A 33 24.10 4.03 1.70
N HIS A 34 22.92 3.57 2.13
CA HIS A 34 22.77 2.92 3.44
C HIS A 34 23.03 1.41 3.34
N ALA A 35 23.65 0.83 4.37
CA ALA A 35 23.71 -0.61 4.55
C ALA A 35 22.40 -1.07 5.22
N VAL A 36 21.54 -1.78 4.50
CA VAL A 36 20.24 -2.25 5.02
C VAL A 36 20.30 -3.75 5.31
N ASP A 37 20.27 -4.10 6.59
CA ASP A 37 20.15 -5.49 7.05
C ASP A 37 18.67 -5.86 7.18
N LEU A 38 18.27 -7.05 6.70
CA LEU A 38 16.88 -7.47 6.65
C LEU A 38 16.55 -8.48 7.75
N ALA A 39 15.65 -8.13 8.65
CA ALA A 39 14.95 -9.05 9.55
C ALA A 39 13.48 -9.12 9.13
N VAL A 40 13.17 -9.95 8.14
CA VAL A 40 11.87 -9.95 7.46
C VAL A 40 11.26 -11.35 7.35
N LEU A 41 9.93 -11.43 7.18
CA LEU A 41 9.23 -12.66 6.87
C LEU A 41 8.74 -12.64 5.42
N ASP A 42 9.21 -13.57 4.62
CA ASP A 42 9.02 -13.69 3.17
C ASP A 42 7.97 -14.74 2.75
N SER A 43 7.23 -15.27 3.72
CA SER A 43 6.19 -16.26 3.49
C SER A 43 4.94 -15.98 4.33
N ARG A 44 3.77 -16.40 3.83
CA ARG A 44 2.50 -16.40 4.59
C ARG A 44 2.33 -17.63 5.48
N ALA A 45 3.14 -18.68 5.28
CA ALA A 45 3.08 -19.92 6.05
C ALA A 45 3.65 -19.78 7.47
N GLY A 46 3.34 -20.73 8.36
CA GLY A 46 3.99 -20.86 9.69
C GLY A 46 3.21 -20.30 10.89
N GLY A 47 1.98 -19.79 10.72
CA GLY A 47 1.11 -19.43 11.84
C GLY A 47 1.77 -18.51 12.88
N LYS A 48 1.57 -18.77 14.17
CA LYS A 48 2.14 -17.96 15.28
C LYS A 48 3.67 -18.12 15.43
N CYS A 49 4.25 -19.25 14.97
CA CYS A 49 5.69 -19.50 15.05
C CYS A 49 6.51 -18.51 14.21
N ARG A 50 5.90 -17.89 13.18
CA ARG A 50 6.54 -16.85 12.37
C ARG A 50 7.06 -15.66 13.20
N LEU A 51 6.36 -15.30 14.27
CA LEU A 51 6.78 -14.18 15.11
C LEU A 51 8.03 -14.54 15.94
N LEU A 52 8.20 -15.80 16.32
CA LEU A 52 9.42 -16.28 16.96
C LEU A 52 10.59 -16.25 15.96
N GLU A 53 10.33 -16.61 14.71
CA GLU A 53 11.33 -16.51 13.64
C GLU A 53 11.75 -15.07 13.40
N LEU A 54 10.80 -14.12 13.30
CA LEU A 54 11.10 -12.71 13.18
C LEU A 54 11.95 -12.21 14.37
N ALA A 55 11.58 -12.59 15.59
CA ALA A 55 12.34 -12.21 16.79
C ALA A 55 13.78 -12.79 16.81
N ARG A 56 13.96 -14.04 16.27
CA ARG A 56 15.29 -14.63 16.11
C ARG A 56 16.12 -13.86 15.08
N ARG A 57 15.55 -13.52 13.91
CA ARG A 57 16.24 -12.74 12.86
C ARG A 57 16.64 -11.36 13.39
N VAL A 58 15.76 -10.68 14.11
CA VAL A 58 16.08 -9.39 14.75
C VAL A 58 17.23 -9.53 15.76
N ARG A 59 17.22 -10.58 16.59
CA ARG A 59 18.27 -10.82 17.58
C ARG A 59 19.61 -11.20 16.95
N ALA A 60 19.62 -11.87 15.81
CA ALA A 60 20.83 -12.32 15.10
C ALA A 60 21.42 -11.23 14.19
N ALA A 61 20.70 -10.13 13.98
CA ALA A 61 21.16 -9.03 13.14
C ALA A 61 22.36 -8.32 13.77
N PRO A 62 23.31 -7.81 12.95
CA PRO A 62 24.39 -6.95 13.43
C PRO A 62 23.83 -5.71 14.12
N ALA A 63 24.59 -5.13 15.07
CA ALA A 63 24.20 -3.92 15.77
C ALA A 63 23.96 -2.77 14.74
N PRO A 64 22.72 -2.23 14.66
CA PRO A 64 22.39 -1.15 13.72
C PRO A 64 22.64 0.22 14.33
N ASP A 65 22.80 1.24 13.50
CA ASP A 65 22.70 2.64 13.92
C ASP A 65 21.27 3.03 14.26
N VAL A 66 20.28 2.46 13.51
CA VAL A 66 18.83 2.72 13.66
C VAL A 66 18.03 1.51 13.20
N VAL A 67 16.86 1.30 13.81
CA VAL A 67 15.88 0.31 13.41
C VAL A 67 14.74 0.99 12.64
N TYR A 68 14.43 0.47 11.45
CA TYR A 68 13.28 0.88 10.66
C TYR A 68 12.27 -0.27 10.58
N ALA A 69 11.16 -0.15 11.31
CA ALA A 69 10.16 -1.21 11.37
C ALA A 69 8.93 -0.88 10.52
N HIS A 70 8.39 -1.87 9.83
CA HIS A 70 7.11 -1.78 9.17
C HIS A 70 6.06 -2.55 9.98
N PHE A 71 4.92 -1.87 10.25
CA PHE A 71 3.83 -2.25 11.15
C PHE A 71 4.14 -2.07 12.64
N LEU A 72 3.20 -1.44 13.35
CA LEU A 72 3.30 -1.16 14.78
C LEU A 72 3.40 -2.45 15.62
N VAL A 73 2.44 -3.36 15.44
CA VAL A 73 2.40 -4.65 16.13
C VAL A 73 2.12 -5.74 15.08
N PRO A 74 2.91 -6.82 15.05
CA PRO A 74 3.97 -7.22 15.99
C PRO A 74 5.38 -6.70 15.66
N SER A 75 5.68 -6.25 14.43
CA SER A 75 7.05 -5.94 14.00
C SER A 75 7.71 -4.84 14.85
N GLY A 76 7.03 -3.70 15.02
CA GLY A 76 7.54 -2.61 15.86
C GLY A 76 7.75 -3.02 17.32
N LEU A 77 6.88 -3.88 17.87
CA LEU A 77 7.05 -4.42 19.21
C LEU A 77 8.27 -5.34 19.34
N ILE A 78 8.59 -6.12 18.31
CA ILE A 78 9.80 -6.95 18.30
C ILE A 78 11.03 -6.06 18.13
N ALA A 79 10.95 -5.10 17.23
CA ALA A 79 12.00 -4.12 16.92
C ALA A 79 12.37 -3.24 18.13
N SER A 80 11.39 -2.88 18.99
CA SER A 80 11.63 -2.06 20.18
C SER A 80 12.51 -2.71 21.26
N ARG A 81 12.93 -3.97 21.05
CA ARG A 81 13.87 -4.66 21.93
C ARG A 81 15.33 -4.52 21.51
N VAL A 82 15.57 -3.94 20.33
CA VAL A 82 16.92 -3.63 19.86
C VAL A 82 17.40 -2.35 20.54
N ASP A 83 18.63 -2.35 21.00
CA ASP A 83 19.24 -1.16 21.62
C ASP A 83 19.73 -0.17 20.55
N ALA A 84 18.76 0.40 19.80
CA ALA A 84 18.96 1.43 18.81
C ALA A 84 17.69 2.29 18.65
N PRO A 85 17.78 3.54 18.15
CA PRO A 85 16.61 4.36 17.86
C PRO A 85 15.65 3.63 16.92
N LEU A 86 14.33 3.77 17.15
CA LEU A 86 13.29 3.12 16.37
C LEU A 86 12.46 4.14 15.61
N VAL A 87 12.38 3.97 14.29
CA VAL A 87 11.35 4.60 13.43
C VAL A 87 10.42 3.50 12.96
N VAL A 88 9.10 3.72 13.05
CA VAL A 88 8.11 2.70 12.68
C VAL A 88 7.05 3.26 11.74
N THR A 89 6.73 2.51 10.67
CA THR A 89 5.68 2.86 9.72
C THR A 89 4.41 2.04 9.97
N ALA A 90 3.28 2.74 10.11
CA ALA A 90 1.94 2.17 10.18
C ALA A 90 1.31 2.08 8.78
N HIS A 91 0.68 0.93 8.45
CA HIS A 91 0.15 0.63 7.13
C HIS A 91 -1.38 0.47 7.07
N GLY A 92 -2.08 0.65 8.20
CA GLY A 92 -3.54 0.67 8.30
C GLY A 92 -4.14 -0.54 9.00
N ARG A 93 -3.79 -1.79 8.66
CA ARG A 93 -4.33 -2.95 9.39
C ARG A 93 -3.89 -2.95 10.84
N ASP A 94 -2.67 -2.60 11.11
CA ASP A 94 -2.11 -2.44 12.45
C ASP A 94 -2.86 -1.36 13.25
N VAL A 95 -3.18 -0.22 12.66
CA VAL A 95 -3.98 0.83 13.30
C VAL A 95 -5.43 0.39 13.53
N ARG A 96 -6.06 -0.31 12.56
CA ARG A 96 -7.41 -0.85 12.73
C ARG A 96 -7.51 -1.90 13.83
N ASN A 97 -6.45 -2.67 14.05
CA ASN A 97 -6.40 -3.66 15.11
C ASN A 97 -6.39 -3.02 16.52
N VAL A 98 -6.02 -1.74 16.63
CA VAL A 98 -6.06 -0.98 17.90
C VAL A 98 -7.53 -0.81 18.31
N GLY A 99 -7.86 -1.35 19.47
CA GLY A 99 -9.22 -1.39 20.02
C GLY A 99 -10.09 -2.56 19.51
N ALA A 100 -9.78 -3.11 18.32
CA ALA A 100 -10.50 -4.25 17.76
C ALA A 100 -10.00 -5.60 18.30
N ILE A 101 -8.73 -5.68 18.70
CA ILE A 101 -8.11 -6.89 19.25
C ILE A 101 -7.67 -6.60 20.69
N PRO A 102 -8.10 -7.41 21.68
CA PRO A 102 -7.69 -7.22 23.06
C PRO A 102 -6.16 -7.15 23.23
N GLY A 103 -5.69 -6.20 24.02
CA GLY A 103 -4.27 -6.00 24.33
C GLY A 103 -3.47 -5.23 23.26
N VAL A 104 -3.93 -5.15 22.00
CA VAL A 104 -3.19 -4.46 20.92
C VAL A 104 -3.04 -2.98 21.19
N ALA A 105 -4.03 -2.32 21.82
CA ALA A 105 -3.94 -0.90 22.16
C ALA A 105 -2.76 -0.61 23.12
N ALA A 106 -2.59 -1.42 24.18
CA ALA A 106 -1.49 -1.27 25.13
C ALA A 106 -0.13 -1.55 24.49
N LEU A 107 -0.05 -2.58 23.62
CA LEU A 107 1.17 -2.91 22.90
C LEU A 107 1.54 -1.81 21.89
N THR A 108 0.56 -1.28 21.17
CA THR A 108 0.78 -0.16 20.22
C THR A 108 1.23 1.08 20.93
N ARG A 109 0.60 1.43 22.08
CA ARG A 109 1.04 2.56 22.91
C ARG A 109 2.51 2.41 23.31
N ARG A 110 2.92 1.22 23.79
CA ARG A 110 4.31 0.95 24.16
C ARG A 110 5.28 1.15 22.98
N VAL A 111 4.91 0.70 21.77
CA VAL A 111 5.72 0.91 20.57
C VAL A 111 5.86 2.39 20.26
N VAL A 112 4.75 3.14 20.28
CA VAL A 112 4.71 4.59 20.02
C VAL A 112 5.53 5.38 21.05
N GLU A 113 5.43 5.02 22.33
CA GLU A 113 6.22 5.66 23.40
C GLU A 113 7.73 5.45 23.18
N HIS A 114 8.13 4.23 22.77
CA HIS A 114 9.53 3.88 22.54
C HIS A 114 10.08 4.46 21.23
N ALA A 115 9.25 4.62 20.19
CA ALA A 115 9.68 5.09 18.88
C ALA A 115 10.14 6.55 18.93
N SER A 116 11.26 6.84 18.25
CA SER A 116 11.73 8.21 18.00
C SER A 116 10.79 8.95 17.04
N ALA A 117 10.25 8.25 16.03
CA ALA A 117 9.24 8.76 15.11
C ALA A 117 8.30 7.64 14.63
N VAL A 118 7.06 8.02 14.35
CA VAL A 118 6.04 7.14 13.76
C VAL A 118 5.68 7.70 12.38
N VAL A 119 5.74 6.87 11.36
CA VAL A 119 5.32 7.22 10.00
C VAL A 119 3.93 6.64 9.75
N THR A 120 3.06 7.40 9.12
CA THR A 120 1.77 6.95 8.61
C THR A 120 1.70 7.18 7.11
N VAL A 121 1.11 6.23 6.39
CA VAL A 121 1.09 6.26 4.92
C VAL A 121 0.10 7.25 4.32
N SER A 122 -0.71 7.92 5.15
CA SER A 122 -1.66 8.97 4.77
C SER A 122 -2.03 9.82 5.98
N ASP A 123 -2.55 11.02 5.74
CA ASP A 123 -3.07 11.89 6.82
C ASP A 123 -4.32 11.28 7.47
N TYR A 124 -5.17 10.62 6.67
CA TYR A 124 -6.27 9.83 7.19
C TYR A 124 -5.79 8.83 8.26
N LEU A 125 -4.72 8.08 7.97
CA LEU A 125 -4.19 7.07 8.89
C LEU A 125 -3.54 7.71 10.11
N ARG A 126 -2.93 8.89 9.97
CA ARG A 126 -2.40 9.69 11.10
C ARG A 126 -3.52 10.05 12.07
N LEU A 127 -4.59 10.63 11.57
CA LEU A 127 -5.75 11.01 12.38
C LEU A 127 -6.37 9.79 13.09
N GLU A 128 -6.50 8.66 12.40
CA GLU A 128 -7.01 7.43 12.99
C GLU A 128 -6.09 6.89 14.11
N LEU A 129 -4.77 6.91 13.88
CA LEU A 129 -3.80 6.47 14.88
C LEU A 129 -3.80 7.39 16.11
N GLU A 130 -3.76 8.71 15.90
CA GLU A 130 -3.72 9.70 17.00
C GLU A 130 -5.00 9.73 17.83
N ALA A 131 -6.15 9.42 17.22
CA ALA A 131 -7.41 9.25 17.93
C ALA A 131 -7.40 8.01 18.85
N LYS A 132 -6.84 6.89 18.37
CA LYS A 132 -6.78 5.63 19.11
C LYS A 132 -5.63 5.56 20.11
N VAL A 133 -4.52 6.24 19.80
CA VAL A 133 -3.27 6.27 20.59
C VAL A 133 -2.81 7.73 20.71
N PRO A 134 -3.35 8.51 21.65
CA PRO A 134 -3.01 9.94 21.77
C PRO A 134 -1.51 10.24 21.98
N HIS A 135 -0.75 9.27 22.50
CA HIS A 135 0.72 9.35 22.64
C HIS A 135 1.46 9.45 21.31
N ALA A 136 0.79 9.18 20.17
CA ALA A 136 1.37 9.35 18.84
C ALA A 136 1.44 10.82 18.39
N ARG A 137 0.63 11.71 19.00
CA ARG A 137 0.63 13.15 18.68
C ARG A 137 2.01 13.77 18.86
N GLY A 138 2.43 14.56 17.87
CA GLY A 138 3.75 15.19 17.85
C GLY A 138 4.92 14.28 17.43
N LYS A 139 4.70 12.96 17.31
CA LYS A 139 5.68 12.00 16.79
C LYS A 139 5.33 11.44 15.42
N THR A 140 4.11 11.74 14.91
CA THR A 140 3.59 11.17 13.66
C THR A 140 3.97 12.03 12.47
N HIS A 141 4.50 11.39 11.42
CA HIS A 141 4.88 12.00 10.16
C HIS A 141 4.14 11.29 9.03
N VAL A 142 3.53 12.06 8.13
CA VAL A 142 2.84 11.51 6.96
C VAL A 142 3.84 11.34 5.83
N ILE A 143 4.18 10.10 5.52
CA ILE A 143 5.07 9.71 4.42
C ILE A 143 4.50 8.43 3.82
N ASP A 144 3.98 8.51 2.61
CA ASP A 144 3.49 7.33 1.89
C ASP A 144 4.65 6.43 1.43
N MET A 145 4.30 5.26 0.87
CA MET A 145 5.31 4.29 0.44
C MET A 145 5.88 4.57 -0.95
N GLY A 146 5.35 5.59 -1.63
CA GLY A 146 5.77 5.98 -2.96
C GLY A 146 5.43 4.97 -4.05
N VAL A 147 5.68 5.36 -5.28
CA VAL A 147 5.62 4.53 -6.47
C VAL A 147 6.93 4.60 -7.24
N ASP A 148 7.39 3.46 -7.77
CA ASP A 148 8.58 3.38 -8.62
C ASP A 148 8.21 3.86 -10.04
N LEU A 149 8.56 5.11 -10.34
CA LEU A 149 8.23 5.78 -11.62
C LEU A 149 9.03 5.25 -12.82
N ASP A 150 10.13 4.53 -12.60
CA ASP A 150 10.87 3.87 -13.68
C ASP A 150 10.16 2.59 -14.11
N ARG A 151 9.61 1.86 -13.15
CA ARG A 151 8.83 0.65 -13.39
C ARG A 151 7.41 0.97 -13.86
N PHE A 152 6.70 1.85 -13.14
CA PHE A 152 5.34 2.27 -13.45
C PHE A 152 5.38 3.53 -14.30
N ARG A 153 5.43 3.33 -15.61
CA ARG A 153 5.45 4.38 -16.64
C ARG A 153 4.47 4.04 -17.75
N PRO A 154 4.03 5.03 -18.52
CA PRO A 154 3.20 4.77 -19.68
C PRO A 154 3.89 3.80 -20.66
N LEU A 155 3.20 2.74 -21.00
CA LEU A 155 3.59 1.80 -22.05
C LEU A 155 2.62 1.95 -23.23
N PRO A 156 3.03 1.59 -24.47
CA PRO A 156 2.12 1.58 -25.60
C PRO A 156 0.82 0.83 -25.28
N ALA A 157 -0.31 1.45 -25.57
CA ALA A 157 -1.61 0.85 -25.35
C ALA A 157 -1.84 -0.34 -26.28
N ASP A 158 -2.61 -1.33 -25.82
CA ASP A 158 -3.10 -2.41 -26.68
C ASP A 158 -4.50 -2.02 -27.20
N ASP A 159 -4.56 -1.41 -28.38
CA ASP A 159 -5.78 -0.86 -28.99
C ASP A 159 -6.81 -1.92 -29.45
N ARG A 160 -6.63 -3.20 -29.09
CA ARG A 160 -7.48 -4.30 -29.55
C ARG A 160 -8.79 -4.47 -28.78
N LEU A 161 -9.00 -3.71 -27.72
CA LEU A 161 -10.20 -3.82 -26.90
C LEU A 161 -11.34 -2.96 -27.44
N ARG A 162 -12.50 -3.56 -27.67
CA ARG A 162 -13.73 -2.82 -27.99
C ARG A 162 -14.38 -2.32 -26.69
N GLY A 163 -14.52 -1.01 -26.57
CA GLY A 163 -15.10 -0.35 -25.40
C GLY A 163 -14.09 -0.20 -24.23
N PRO A 164 -14.50 0.43 -23.12
CA PRO A 164 -13.62 0.73 -21.99
C PRO A 164 -13.17 -0.54 -21.27
N ALA A 165 -11.85 -0.62 -21.00
CA ALA A 165 -11.21 -1.71 -20.29
C ALA A 165 -10.92 -1.32 -18.84
N PHE A 166 -11.69 -1.88 -17.92
CA PHE A 166 -11.55 -1.69 -16.48
C PHE A 166 -10.62 -2.74 -15.88
N LEU A 167 -9.76 -2.33 -14.97
CA LEU A 167 -8.82 -3.20 -14.27
C LEU A 167 -8.99 -3.04 -12.75
N SER A 168 -8.91 -4.13 -12.01
CA SER A 168 -8.76 -4.12 -10.54
C SER A 168 -7.57 -4.98 -10.16
N VAL A 169 -6.61 -4.43 -9.41
CA VAL A 169 -5.39 -5.11 -8.98
C VAL A 169 -5.36 -5.24 -7.47
N GLY A 170 -5.24 -6.47 -6.96
CA GLY A 170 -5.10 -6.75 -5.54
C GLY A 170 -5.86 -7.96 -5.05
N SER A 171 -5.94 -8.13 -3.72
CA SER A 171 -6.61 -9.27 -3.10
C SER A 171 -8.13 -9.25 -3.32
N LEU A 172 -8.72 -10.39 -3.69
CA LEU A 172 -10.16 -10.53 -3.93
C LEU A 172 -10.89 -10.78 -2.60
N THR A 173 -11.13 -9.69 -1.86
CA THR A 173 -11.70 -9.71 -0.50
C THR A 173 -12.88 -8.73 -0.38
N GLU A 174 -13.71 -8.90 0.65
CA GLU A 174 -14.80 -7.97 0.98
C GLU A 174 -14.28 -6.54 1.17
N ARG A 175 -13.16 -6.34 1.86
CA ARG A 175 -12.57 -5.02 2.06
C ARG A 175 -12.25 -4.32 0.74
N LYS A 176 -11.80 -5.06 -0.28
CA LYS A 176 -11.52 -4.53 -1.62
C LYS A 176 -12.79 -4.31 -2.45
N ASN A 177 -13.95 -4.74 -1.92
CA ASN A 177 -15.28 -4.50 -2.47
C ASN A 177 -15.48 -5.00 -3.91
N VAL A 178 -14.78 -6.09 -4.25
CA VAL A 178 -14.67 -6.60 -5.63
C VAL A 178 -16.00 -7.10 -6.20
N VAL A 179 -16.90 -7.63 -5.35
CA VAL A 179 -18.22 -8.10 -5.80
C VAL A 179 -19.10 -6.91 -6.17
N ARG A 180 -19.18 -5.87 -5.32
CA ARG A 180 -19.96 -4.67 -5.62
C ARG A 180 -19.41 -3.91 -6.84
N LEU A 181 -18.08 -3.91 -7.04
CA LEU A 181 -17.48 -3.41 -8.27
C LEU A 181 -17.99 -4.18 -9.51
N ALA A 182 -18.03 -5.51 -9.45
CA ALA A 182 -18.55 -6.34 -10.54
C ALA A 182 -20.06 -6.13 -10.77
N ASP A 183 -20.83 -5.88 -9.70
CA ASP A 183 -22.27 -5.57 -9.79
C ASP A 183 -22.50 -4.20 -10.47
N ALA A 184 -21.74 -3.17 -10.10
CA ALA A 184 -21.79 -1.84 -10.72
C ALA A 184 -21.37 -1.92 -12.21
N PHE A 185 -20.29 -2.67 -12.50
CA PHE A 185 -19.85 -2.90 -13.87
C PHE A 185 -20.91 -3.62 -14.73
N ALA A 186 -21.62 -4.58 -14.17
CA ALA A 186 -22.69 -5.26 -14.89
C ALA A 186 -23.79 -4.30 -15.34
N ARG A 187 -24.15 -3.31 -14.51
CA ARG A 187 -25.12 -2.25 -14.82
C ARG A 187 -24.65 -1.29 -15.91
N LEU A 188 -23.32 -1.07 -16.01
CA LEU A 188 -22.74 -0.19 -17.03
C LEU A 188 -23.07 -0.65 -18.46
N GLY A 189 -23.21 -1.95 -18.67
CA GLY A 189 -23.69 -2.52 -19.92
C GLY A 189 -22.65 -2.65 -21.03
N GLU A 190 -21.44 -2.10 -20.89
CA GLU A 190 -20.38 -2.07 -21.91
C GLU A 190 -18.98 -2.32 -21.32
N GLY A 191 -17.98 -2.51 -22.19
CA GLY A 191 -16.57 -2.71 -21.82
C GLY A 191 -16.24 -4.09 -21.29
N SER A 192 -15.08 -4.19 -20.65
CA SER A 192 -14.56 -5.41 -19.98
C SER A 192 -14.01 -5.07 -18.61
N LEU A 193 -14.13 -5.98 -17.64
CA LEU A 193 -13.55 -5.85 -16.31
C LEU A 193 -12.60 -7.01 -16.03
N THR A 194 -11.33 -6.69 -15.75
CA THR A 194 -10.31 -7.68 -15.42
C THR A 194 -9.90 -7.54 -13.96
N PHE A 195 -9.91 -8.65 -13.23
CA PHE A 195 -9.34 -8.75 -11.88
C PHE A 195 -7.99 -9.45 -11.95
N VAL A 196 -6.95 -8.76 -11.49
CA VAL A 196 -5.59 -9.30 -11.30
C VAL A 196 -5.34 -9.46 -9.81
N GLY A 197 -5.28 -10.69 -9.35
CA GLY A 197 -5.13 -11.05 -7.95
C GLY A 197 -5.93 -12.28 -7.58
N ASP A 198 -5.88 -12.64 -6.30
CA ASP A 198 -6.56 -13.83 -5.79
C ASP A 198 -7.11 -13.58 -4.38
N GLY A 199 -8.07 -14.39 -3.96
CA GLY A 199 -8.68 -14.28 -2.65
C GLY A 199 -9.99 -15.06 -2.50
N PRO A 200 -10.59 -15.02 -1.31
CA PRO A 200 -11.78 -15.83 -0.98
C PRO A 200 -13.00 -15.52 -1.86
N LEU A 201 -13.06 -14.33 -2.49
CA LEU A 201 -14.19 -13.95 -3.34
C LEU A 201 -13.99 -14.27 -4.83
N ARG A 202 -12.93 -15.01 -5.20
CA ARG A 202 -12.66 -15.41 -6.59
C ARG A 202 -13.87 -16.11 -7.24
N ALA A 203 -14.44 -17.10 -6.57
CA ALA A 203 -15.58 -17.86 -7.09
C ALA A 203 -16.83 -16.98 -7.32
N ALA A 204 -16.98 -15.88 -6.57
CA ALA A 204 -18.09 -14.94 -6.76
C ALA A 204 -17.93 -14.02 -8.00
N LEU A 205 -16.75 -14.00 -8.60
CA LEU A 205 -16.42 -13.19 -9.78
C LEU A 205 -16.34 -14.02 -11.06
N GLU A 206 -15.94 -15.28 -10.95
CA GLU A 206 -15.84 -16.19 -12.11
C GLU A 206 -17.21 -16.45 -12.74
N GLY A 207 -17.24 -16.56 -14.08
CA GLY A 207 -18.46 -16.79 -14.84
C GLY A 207 -19.37 -15.57 -15.05
N ARG A 208 -19.03 -14.40 -14.48
CA ARG A 208 -19.79 -13.15 -14.72
C ARG A 208 -19.53 -12.63 -16.15
N THR A 209 -20.56 -12.13 -16.79
CA THR A 209 -20.49 -11.59 -18.17
C THR A 209 -19.47 -10.46 -18.26
N ARG A 210 -18.54 -10.55 -19.23
CA ARG A 210 -17.48 -9.55 -19.50
C ARG A 210 -16.50 -9.34 -18.33
N VAL A 211 -16.48 -10.23 -17.35
CA VAL A 211 -15.56 -10.23 -16.22
C VAL A 211 -14.53 -11.34 -16.42
N ARG A 212 -13.26 -11.00 -16.26
CA ARG A 212 -12.13 -11.94 -16.28
C ARG A 212 -11.38 -11.92 -14.96
N VAL A 213 -11.12 -13.09 -14.38
CA VAL A 213 -10.25 -13.26 -13.21
C VAL A 213 -8.96 -13.95 -13.65
N VAL A 214 -7.84 -13.24 -13.56
CA VAL A 214 -6.52 -13.73 -14.02
C VAL A 214 -5.84 -14.59 -12.96
N GLY A 215 -6.03 -14.26 -11.70
CA GLY A 215 -5.24 -14.81 -10.61
C GLY A 215 -4.06 -13.91 -10.25
N ARG A 216 -3.14 -14.44 -9.43
CA ARG A 216 -1.93 -13.72 -9.03
C ARG A 216 -0.96 -13.61 -10.20
N VAL A 217 -0.34 -12.44 -10.30
CA VAL A 217 0.76 -12.18 -11.23
C VAL A 217 1.97 -11.67 -10.45
N GLN A 218 3.15 -11.70 -11.07
CA GLN A 218 4.34 -11.05 -10.50
C GLN A 218 4.11 -9.53 -10.51
N HIS A 219 4.64 -8.83 -9.52
CA HIS A 219 4.48 -7.38 -9.44
C HIS A 219 5.13 -6.65 -10.63
N GLU A 220 6.17 -7.26 -11.19
CA GLU A 220 6.86 -6.81 -12.40
C GLU A 220 5.94 -6.79 -13.64
N ASP A 221 4.91 -7.63 -13.67
CA ASP A 221 3.96 -7.74 -14.78
C ASP A 221 2.78 -6.77 -14.66
N VAL A 222 2.57 -6.15 -13.49
CA VAL A 222 1.44 -5.21 -13.27
C VAL A 222 1.42 -4.06 -14.28
N PRO A 223 2.57 -3.44 -14.67
CA PRO A 223 2.58 -2.41 -15.72
C PRO A 223 2.01 -2.88 -17.07
N LEU A 224 2.20 -4.16 -17.43
CA LEU A 224 1.63 -4.73 -18.67
C LEU A 224 0.10 -4.84 -18.60
N TRP A 225 -0.46 -5.15 -17.43
CA TRP A 225 -1.91 -5.17 -17.22
C TRP A 225 -2.50 -3.76 -17.25
N LEU A 226 -1.80 -2.78 -16.66
CA LEU A 226 -2.16 -1.37 -16.74
C LEU A 226 -2.11 -0.85 -18.18
N ALA A 227 -1.12 -1.24 -18.98
CA ALA A 227 -1.03 -0.88 -20.39
C ALA A 227 -2.21 -1.42 -21.23
N ARG A 228 -2.77 -2.58 -20.85
CA ARG A 228 -3.93 -3.22 -21.47
C ARG A 228 -5.27 -2.73 -20.94
N SER A 229 -5.28 -1.76 -20.08
CA SER A 229 -6.49 -1.20 -19.47
C SER A 229 -6.56 0.30 -19.69
N ASP A 230 -7.76 0.85 -19.63
CA ASP A 230 -7.99 2.28 -19.72
C ASP A 230 -7.98 2.95 -18.35
N LEU A 231 -8.47 2.24 -17.34
CA LEU A 231 -8.55 2.77 -15.98
C LEU A 231 -8.46 1.65 -14.94
N LEU A 232 -8.05 2.02 -13.73
CA LEU A 232 -8.00 1.11 -12.58
C LEU A 232 -9.11 1.43 -11.60
N CYS A 233 -9.80 0.39 -11.11
CA CYS A 233 -10.90 0.49 -10.15
C CYS A 233 -10.51 -0.13 -8.81
N GLN A 234 -10.53 0.68 -7.75
CA GLN A 234 -10.29 0.24 -6.38
C GLN A 234 -11.27 0.92 -5.41
N PRO A 235 -12.58 0.59 -5.49
CA PRO A 235 -13.59 1.14 -4.59
C PRO A 235 -13.61 0.38 -3.26
N SER A 236 -12.47 0.25 -2.61
CA SER A 236 -12.33 -0.44 -1.32
C SER A 236 -13.27 0.16 -0.28
N LEU A 237 -13.83 -0.64 0.63
CA LEU A 237 -14.63 -0.13 1.75
C LEU A 237 -13.82 0.82 2.64
N ILE A 238 -12.53 0.60 2.71
CA ILE A 238 -11.54 1.49 3.32
C ILE A 238 -10.17 1.24 2.69
N GLU A 239 -9.44 2.30 2.34
CA GLU A 239 -8.10 2.19 1.77
C GLU A 239 -7.12 3.14 2.46
N PRO A 240 -6.19 2.63 3.27
CA PRO A 240 -5.23 3.50 4.00
C PRO A 240 -4.36 4.37 3.10
N LEU A 241 -3.93 3.85 1.94
CA LEU A 241 -3.17 4.57 0.93
C LEU A 241 -3.75 4.35 -0.46
N GLY A 242 -3.69 3.13 -0.98
CA GLY A 242 -4.08 2.79 -2.35
C GLY A 242 -2.88 2.68 -3.30
N GLN A 243 -1.90 1.84 -2.94
CA GLN A 243 -0.67 1.64 -3.72
C GLN A 243 -0.95 1.39 -5.21
N SER A 244 -1.91 0.50 -5.54
CA SER A 244 -2.26 0.21 -6.94
C SER A 244 -2.89 1.39 -7.67
N LEU A 245 -3.51 2.35 -6.96
CA LEU A 245 -3.97 3.60 -7.56
C LEU A 245 -2.79 4.47 -8.01
N LEU A 246 -1.79 4.66 -7.15
CA LEU A 246 -0.56 5.40 -7.49
C LEU A 246 0.18 4.73 -8.65
N GLU A 247 0.25 3.39 -8.66
CA GLU A 247 0.85 2.61 -9.76
C GLU A 247 0.12 2.82 -11.09
N ALA A 248 -1.22 2.83 -11.08
CA ALA A 248 -2.02 3.09 -12.27
C ALA A 248 -1.87 4.54 -12.76
N MET A 249 -1.93 5.49 -11.85
CA MET A 249 -1.76 6.92 -12.15
C MET A 249 -0.36 7.20 -12.71
N ALA A 250 0.70 6.56 -12.20
CA ALA A 250 2.06 6.65 -12.73
C ALA A 250 2.15 6.13 -14.19
N CYS A 251 1.32 5.13 -14.53
CA CYS A 251 1.15 4.63 -15.92
C CYS A 251 0.20 5.50 -16.77
N ALA A 252 -0.13 6.73 -16.34
CA ALA A 252 -1.09 7.62 -17.00
C ALA A 252 -2.48 6.98 -17.21
N ARG A 253 -2.95 6.19 -16.24
CA ARG A 253 -4.30 5.61 -16.21
C ARG A 253 -5.17 6.36 -15.20
N SER A 254 -6.39 6.69 -15.62
CA SER A 254 -7.42 7.22 -14.73
C SER A 254 -7.79 6.20 -13.67
N VAL A 255 -8.30 6.64 -12.53
CA VAL A 255 -8.68 5.75 -11.45
C VAL A 255 -10.12 5.99 -10.96
N VAL A 256 -10.79 4.90 -10.55
CA VAL A 256 -12.00 4.96 -9.71
C VAL A 256 -11.61 4.48 -8.33
N ALA A 257 -11.68 5.34 -7.35
CA ALA A 257 -11.20 5.09 -6.00
C ALA A 257 -12.26 5.38 -4.95
N THR A 258 -12.14 4.72 -3.80
CA THR A 258 -12.97 5.05 -2.65
C THR A 258 -12.68 6.46 -2.13
N ARG A 259 -13.75 7.16 -1.66
CA ARG A 259 -13.61 8.43 -0.91
C ARG A 259 -13.22 8.23 0.56
N ILE A 260 -13.05 6.97 1.03
CA ILE A 260 -12.78 6.63 2.43
C ILE A 260 -11.33 6.18 2.59
N GLY A 261 -10.52 6.97 3.27
CA GLY A 261 -9.11 6.70 3.52
C GLY A 261 -8.16 7.69 2.86
N GLY A 262 -7.00 7.21 2.42
CA GLY A 262 -5.94 8.00 1.78
C GLY A 262 -6.20 8.45 0.34
N PRO A 263 -6.98 7.73 -0.52
CA PRO A 263 -7.13 8.11 -1.92
C PRO A 263 -7.55 9.57 -2.17
N PRO A 264 -8.44 10.21 -1.37
CA PRO A 264 -8.77 11.63 -1.53
C PRO A 264 -7.59 12.59 -1.40
N GLU A 265 -6.48 12.16 -0.82
CA GLU A 265 -5.29 13.00 -0.64
C GLU A 265 -4.54 13.23 -1.95
N PHE A 266 -4.64 12.30 -2.91
CA PHE A 266 -3.93 12.36 -4.19
C PHE A 266 -4.80 12.18 -5.45
N VAL A 267 -5.99 11.56 -5.35
CA VAL A 267 -6.92 11.47 -6.48
C VAL A 267 -7.72 12.77 -6.56
N ARG A 268 -7.27 13.72 -7.39
CA ARG A 268 -7.83 15.07 -7.50
C ARG A 268 -8.09 15.44 -8.96
N GLY A 269 -9.06 16.33 -9.18
CA GLY A 269 -9.34 16.89 -10.51
C GLY A 269 -9.63 15.82 -11.55
N GLN A 270 -8.92 15.87 -12.67
CA GLN A 270 -9.07 14.93 -13.79
C GLN A 270 -8.29 13.61 -13.59
N ALA A 271 -7.54 13.46 -12.49
CA ALA A 271 -6.75 12.24 -12.26
C ALA A 271 -7.62 10.99 -12.04
N GLY A 272 -8.86 11.16 -11.58
CA GLY A 272 -9.78 10.06 -11.33
C GLY A 272 -11.08 10.48 -10.68
N VAL A 273 -11.89 9.50 -10.31
CA VAL A 273 -13.21 9.69 -9.70
C VAL A 273 -13.24 9.04 -8.31
N LEU A 274 -13.68 9.80 -7.32
CA LEU A 274 -13.90 9.32 -5.95
C LEU A 274 -15.36 8.91 -5.77
N VAL A 275 -15.60 7.70 -5.28
CA VAL A 275 -16.93 7.11 -5.12
C VAL A 275 -17.20 6.69 -3.67
N ASP A 276 -18.47 6.66 -3.29
CA ASP A 276 -18.92 5.98 -2.09
C ASP A 276 -18.90 4.47 -2.33
N PRO A 277 -18.05 3.71 -1.61
CA PRO A 277 -17.91 2.28 -1.86
C PRO A 277 -19.16 1.47 -1.43
N THR A 278 -20.09 2.08 -0.70
CA THR A 278 -21.31 1.43 -0.22
C THR A 278 -22.51 1.71 -1.10
N ASP A 279 -22.46 2.75 -1.93
CA ASP A 279 -23.53 3.14 -2.87
C ASP A 279 -23.24 2.56 -4.28
N LEU A 280 -24.08 1.62 -4.73
CA LEU A 280 -23.94 0.95 -6.01
C LEU A 280 -24.21 1.90 -7.20
N ASP A 281 -25.11 2.86 -7.03
CA ASP A 281 -25.43 3.84 -8.06
C ASP A 281 -24.29 4.87 -8.22
N ASP A 282 -23.64 5.25 -7.11
CA ASP A 282 -22.45 6.11 -7.15
C ASP A 282 -21.26 5.41 -7.79
N LEU A 283 -21.09 4.11 -7.51
CA LEU A 283 -20.09 3.27 -8.19
C LEU A 283 -20.33 3.22 -9.70
N GLU A 284 -21.56 2.96 -10.16
CA GLU A 284 -21.89 2.93 -11.59
C GLU A 284 -21.60 4.29 -12.24
N ARG A 285 -22.08 5.38 -11.63
CA ARG A 285 -21.80 6.75 -12.11
C ARG A 285 -20.32 7.03 -12.20
N GLY A 286 -19.56 6.63 -11.16
CA GLY A 286 -18.10 6.78 -11.11
C GLY A 286 -17.37 6.02 -12.21
N LEU A 287 -17.77 4.78 -12.50
CA LEU A 287 -17.23 3.99 -13.61
C LEU A 287 -17.47 4.68 -14.96
N ARG A 288 -18.71 5.15 -15.19
CA ARG A 288 -19.12 5.87 -16.41
C ARG A 288 -18.34 7.18 -16.58
N ALA A 289 -18.24 7.97 -15.53
CA ALA A 289 -17.48 9.23 -15.54
C ALA A 289 -15.98 9.00 -15.81
N ALA A 290 -15.38 8.02 -15.14
CA ALA A 290 -13.96 7.72 -15.33
C ALA A 290 -13.65 7.18 -16.73
N ALA A 291 -14.59 6.45 -17.36
CA ALA A 291 -14.47 5.97 -18.74
C ALA A 291 -14.39 7.11 -19.76
N SER A 292 -14.83 8.32 -19.41
CA SER A 292 -14.78 9.51 -20.27
C SER A 292 -13.54 10.39 -20.02
N LEU A 293 -12.69 10.04 -19.06
CA LEU A 293 -11.46 10.79 -18.79
C LEU A 293 -10.40 10.58 -19.89
N PRO A 294 -9.43 11.52 -20.03
CA PRO A 294 -8.37 11.42 -21.03
C PRO A 294 -7.58 10.10 -20.99
N ARG A 295 -7.10 9.66 -22.17
CA ARG A 295 -6.29 8.44 -22.35
C ARG A 295 -5.17 8.73 -23.36
N PRO A 296 -3.89 8.83 -22.94
CA PRO A 296 -3.39 8.77 -21.55
C PRO A 296 -3.89 9.92 -20.68
N ASN A 297 -3.87 9.73 -19.35
CA ASN A 297 -4.25 10.74 -18.38
C ASN A 297 -3.00 11.36 -17.74
N GLU A 298 -2.59 12.52 -18.25
CA GLU A 298 -1.39 13.21 -17.77
C GLU A 298 -1.59 13.87 -16.39
N ASP A 299 -2.83 14.25 -16.03
CA ASP A 299 -3.13 14.76 -14.67
C ASP A 299 -2.93 13.65 -13.63
N ALA A 300 -3.35 12.43 -13.94
CA ALA A 300 -3.09 11.28 -13.07
C ALA A 300 -1.59 11.03 -12.91
N ARG A 301 -0.83 11.07 -14.01
CA ARG A 301 0.62 10.89 -13.99
C ARG A 301 1.33 11.98 -13.20
N ALA A 302 0.93 13.23 -13.37
CA ALA A 302 1.50 14.37 -12.63
C ALA A 302 1.24 14.22 -11.12
N ALA A 303 0.03 13.84 -10.72
CA ALA A 303 -0.29 13.58 -9.32
C ALA A 303 0.56 12.43 -8.75
N ALA A 304 0.71 11.30 -9.47
CA ALA A 304 1.55 10.19 -9.03
C ALA A 304 3.04 10.56 -8.92
N ALA A 305 3.54 11.49 -9.72
CA ALA A 305 4.94 11.94 -9.69
C ALA A 305 5.31 12.65 -8.37
N GLU A 306 4.34 13.19 -7.64
CA GLU A 306 4.55 13.75 -6.30
C GLU A 306 4.87 12.67 -5.27
N HIS A 307 4.50 11.42 -5.57
CA HIS A 307 4.66 10.22 -4.73
C HIS A 307 5.80 9.30 -5.21
N ASP A 308 6.85 9.84 -5.85
CA ASP A 308 8.04 9.06 -6.22
C ASP A 308 8.66 8.41 -4.99
N VAL A 309 8.91 7.09 -5.05
CA VAL A 309 9.52 6.32 -3.96
C VAL A 309 10.86 6.90 -3.50
N ARG A 310 11.65 7.49 -4.41
CA ARG A 310 12.93 8.13 -4.07
C ARG A 310 12.73 9.36 -3.18
N ARG A 311 11.70 10.17 -3.46
CA ARG A 311 11.34 11.33 -2.62
C ARG A 311 10.83 10.88 -1.25
N GLN A 312 10.05 9.78 -1.20
CA GLN A 312 9.57 9.25 0.08
C GLN A 312 10.73 8.65 0.89
N ALA A 313 11.63 7.93 0.25
CA ALA A 313 12.84 7.40 0.90
C ALA A 313 13.72 8.51 1.49
N GLU A 314 13.86 9.65 0.80
CA GLU A 314 14.55 10.83 1.33
C GLU A 314 13.88 11.39 2.60
N LYS A 315 12.54 11.46 2.62
CA LYS A 315 11.81 11.89 3.84
C LYS A 315 12.03 10.91 5.00
N VAL A 316 11.96 9.60 4.71
CA VAL A 316 12.23 8.55 5.71
C VAL A 316 13.67 8.64 6.22
N GLU A 317 14.65 8.79 5.32
CA GLU A 317 16.07 8.94 5.67
C GLU A 317 16.29 10.11 6.65
N ARG A 318 15.66 11.26 6.41
CA ARG A 318 15.75 12.41 7.34
C ARG A 318 15.30 12.04 8.75
N LEU A 319 14.21 11.29 8.90
CA LEU A 319 13.74 10.80 10.20
C LEU A 319 14.71 9.81 10.83
N LEU A 320 15.27 8.89 10.05
CA LEU A 320 16.25 7.91 10.53
C LEU A 320 17.53 8.60 11.03
N VAL A 321 18.03 9.56 10.25
CA VAL A 321 19.21 10.37 10.62
C VAL A 321 18.94 11.20 11.89
N GLN A 322 17.77 11.83 11.98
CA GLN A 322 17.39 12.60 13.15
C GLN A 322 17.31 11.71 14.41
N ALA A 323 16.70 10.53 14.32
CA ALA A 323 16.60 9.57 15.41
C ALA A 323 18.00 9.14 15.95
N VAL A 324 18.97 8.95 15.05
CA VAL A 324 20.36 8.65 15.44
C VAL A 324 21.03 9.84 16.15
N ARG A 325 20.81 11.07 15.66
CA ARG A 325 21.37 12.28 16.27
C ARG A 325 20.82 12.54 17.67
N ASP A 326 19.51 12.43 17.84
CA ASP A 326 18.83 12.67 19.11
C ASP A 326 19.25 11.69 20.21
N ARG A 327 19.63 10.47 19.83
CA ARG A 327 20.18 9.48 20.77
C ARG A 327 21.60 9.78 21.21
N ARG A 328 22.39 10.45 20.35
CA ARG A 328 23.80 10.78 20.66
C ARG A 328 23.95 12.09 21.46
N ALA A 329 22.93 12.94 21.44
CA ALA A 329 22.83 14.18 22.18
C ALA A 329 22.39 13.92 23.62
#